data_bf299e559c356db669f6a78e035b6861
#
_entry.id   bf299e559c356db669f6a78e035b6861
#
_cell.length_a   1.000
_cell.length_b   1.000
_cell.length_c   1.000
_cell.angle_alpha   90.00
_cell.angle_beta   90.00
_cell.angle_gamma   90.00
#
_symmetry.space_group_name_H-M   'P 1'
#
loop_
_entity.id
_entity.type
_entity.pdbx_description
1 polymer ?
#
loop_
_entity_poly.entity_id
_entity_poly.type
_entity_poly.pdbx_seq_one_letter_code
_entity_poly.pdbx_strand_id
1 'polypeptide(L)'
;MYLAMDMGTSNTRIWLCDKKHIIDLKQAHFGAKAGKLEGRAFLFGRVRELINELLLTNKISKEQIDCIITSGMSGSEIGLCEIPHIDLPTNVYKEATNLSVTVIPEITDIPFWFVPGLKQTVNGCLSDIIRGEETEVFGILPYLPEGASAVIILPGTHNKIIRINQNGEIVDFKTTLSGELLDMIVNNSILSGSVSHDFTVSELDVLRGASYAHANGLNAALFHIRVMEKNGTHLDQLSSFLYGAVVSEDISLINNYATTDKVYIGGNKTLQSIYYILLNDKCAIPLSRTVADMAVVSGLQDIYCIRKAYGLRENTLRAIEQEKLISIVRSPEKDSLIPAVQALYDGGIRLLEITFDRSGKLSRDEISSMIEELSREFEGRLLVGAGTVTSCEEVKCAFCAGASFIISPNGDPEIISLTRKLGMVSIPAAYTATEIATALKHGADYIKMFPAEQVTNNYVKAITAPLSDAKLLAVGGVTTENVQDFIKMGFCGVGIGSNLYDKKSIEAEDYASITKLAKKYVEAVKDTKPL
;
A
#
# COMPACT_ATOMS: atom_id res chain seq x y z
N MET A 1 13.19 2.00 9.36
CA MET A 1 13.26 0.80 8.48
C MET A 1 12.29 -0.28 8.97
N TYR A 2 12.01 -1.31 8.18
CA TYR A 2 11.14 -2.43 8.57
C TYR A 2 11.54 -3.71 7.84
N LEU A 3 11.05 -4.85 8.32
CA LEU A 3 11.20 -6.12 7.65
C LEU A 3 9.88 -6.49 6.97
N ALA A 4 9.94 -6.88 5.69
CA ALA A 4 8.81 -7.48 4.98
C ALA A 4 9.05 -8.99 4.90
N MET A 5 8.10 -9.80 5.36
CA MET A 5 8.24 -11.25 5.41
C MET A 5 7.11 -11.94 4.64
N ASP A 6 7.47 -12.82 3.74
CA ASP A 6 6.56 -13.76 3.09
C ASP A 6 6.90 -15.17 3.54
N MET A 7 5.96 -15.81 4.20
CA MET A 7 6.11 -17.21 4.62
C MET A 7 5.10 -18.07 3.85
N GLY A 8 5.62 -18.86 2.93
CA GLY A 8 4.84 -19.89 2.26
C GLY A 8 4.77 -21.18 3.06
N THR A 9 4.26 -22.24 2.43
CA THR A 9 4.22 -23.58 3.02
C THR A 9 5.62 -24.16 3.24
N SER A 10 6.54 -23.95 2.28
CA SER A 10 7.89 -24.59 2.27
C SER A 10 9.05 -23.60 2.18
N ASN A 11 8.81 -22.32 1.93
CA ASN A 11 9.84 -21.30 1.80
C ASN A 11 9.48 -20.06 2.60
N THR A 12 10.51 -19.36 3.09
CA THR A 12 10.37 -18.07 3.76
C THR A 12 11.34 -17.07 3.14
N ARG A 13 10.85 -15.85 2.85
CA ARG A 13 11.63 -14.72 2.36
C ARG A 13 11.47 -13.55 3.32
N ILE A 14 12.57 -12.86 3.64
CA ILE A 14 12.55 -11.66 4.48
C ILE A 14 13.37 -10.58 3.77
N TRP A 15 12.74 -9.46 3.47
CA TRP A 15 13.36 -8.26 2.91
C TRP A 15 13.60 -7.25 4.01
N LEU A 16 14.76 -6.62 4.01
CA LEU A 16 15.03 -5.40 4.75
C LEU A 16 14.68 -4.21 3.87
N CYS A 17 13.77 -3.37 4.34
CA CYS A 17 13.21 -2.27 3.57
C CYS A 17 13.36 -0.92 4.28
N ASP A 18 13.58 0.13 3.50
CA ASP A 18 13.39 1.51 3.92
C ASP A 18 12.39 2.19 2.98
N LYS A 19 11.21 2.53 3.48
CA LYS A 19 10.05 2.94 2.66
C LYS A 19 9.79 1.90 1.54
N LYS A 20 9.89 2.29 0.27
CA LYS A 20 9.74 1.40 -0.90
C LYS A 20 11.07 0.88 -1.46
N HIS A 21 12.19 1.18 -0.81
CA HIS A 21 13.50 0.69 -1.21
C HIS A 21 13.85 -0.61 -0.50
N ILE A 22 14.22 -1.64 -1.26
CA ILE A 22 14.73 -2.90 -0.72
C ILE A 22 16.24 -2.77 -0.56
N ILE A 23 16.73 -2.95 0.67
CA ILE A 23 18.16 -2.88 1.01
C ILE A 23 18.80 -4.26 0.82
N ASP A 24 18.16 -5.32 1.33
CA ASP A 24 18.68 -6.69 1.29
C ASP A 24 17.55 -7.72 1.36
N LEU A 25 17.85 -8.97 1.00
CA LEU A 25 16.93 -10.11 1.01
C LEU A 25 17.63 -11.34 1.57
N LYS A 26 16.98 -12.02 2.51
CA LYS A 26 17.31 -13.38 2.91
C LYS A 26 16.14 -14.32 2.61
N GLN A 27 16.48 -15.49 2.10
CA GLN A 27 15.51 -16.55 1.86
C GLN A 27 16.01 -17.89 2.41
N ALA A 28 15.06 -18.73 2.80
CA ALA A 28 15.36 -20.03 3.37
C ALA A 28 14.30 -21.07 2.95
N HIS A 29 14.74 -22.33 2.82
CA HIS A 29 13.90 -23.47 2.47
C HIS A 29 13.24 -24.06 3.72
N PHE A 30 12.44 -23.25 4.41
CA PHE A 30 11.48 -23.66 5.42
C PHE A 30 10.28 -22.74 5.36
N GLY A 31 9.11 -23.23 5.78
CA GLY A 31 7.88 -22.45 5.85
C GLY A 31 6.96 -23.02 6.92
N ALA A 32 5.68 -22.67 6.90
CA ALA A 32 4.71 -23.07 7.94
C ALA A 32 4.62 -24.59 8.13
N LYS A 33 4.88 -25.38 7.08
CA LYS A 33 4.90 -26.87 7.19
C LYS A 33 5.92 -27.38 8.20
N ALA A 34 7.05 -26.67 8.40
CA ALA A 34 8.04 -27.02 9.41
C ALA A 34 7.46 -26.90 10.83
N GLY A 35 6.61 -25.91 11.09
CA GLY A 35 5.89 -25.78 12.36
C GLY A 35 4.96 -26.94 12.65
N LYS A 36 4.34 -27.51 11.61
CA LYS A 36 3.50 -28.73 11.75
C LYS A 36 4.30 -29.99 11.99
N LEU A 37 5.45 -30.15 11.31
CA LEU A 37 6.27 -31.36 11.35
C LEU A 37 7.22 -31.41 12.56
N GLU A 38 7.87 -30.29 12.88
CA GLU A 38 8.97 -30.20 13.85
C GLU A 38 8.58 -29.38 15.09
N GLY A 39 7.38 -28.81 15.10
CA GLY A 39 6.85 -28.02 16.19
C GLY A 39 7.11 -26.52 16.05
N ARG A 40 6.25 -25.74 16.70
CA ARG A 40 6.24 -24.26 16.63
C ARG A 40 7.55 -23.64 17.15
N ALA A 41 8.15 -24.23 18.18
CA ALA A 41 9.42 -23.77 18.74
C ALA A 41 10.58 -23.83 17.72
N PHE A 42 10.61 -24.88 16.90
CA PHE A 42 11.56 -25.01 15.81
C PHE A 42 11.35 -23.90 14.77
N LEU A 43 10.11 -23.68 14.31
CA LEU A 43 9.78 -22.63 13.35
C LEU A 43 10.19 -21.26 13.88
N PHE A 44 9.90 -20.94 15.15
CA PHE A 44 10.29 -19.68 15.79
C PHE A 44 11.82 -19.50 15.82
N GLY A 45 12.55 -20.56 16.16
CA GLY A 45 14.02 -20.56 16.13
C GLY A 45 14.57 -20.21 14.74
N ARG A 46 14.05 -20.85 13.70
CA ARG A 46 14.48 -20.62 12.31
C ARG A 46 14.18 -19.19 11.84
N VAL A 47 12.99 -18.65 12.15
CA VAL A 47 12.63 -17.26 11.82
C VAL A 47 13.54 -16.28 12.57
N ARG A 48 13.79 -16.50 13.86
CA ARG A 48 14.71 -15.69 14.67
C ARG A 48 16.12 -15.66 14.09
N GLU A 49 16.66 -16.82 13.70
CA GLU A 49 17.98 -16.94 13.06
C GLU A 49 18.04 -16.12 11.79
N LEU A 50 17.05 -16.25 10.91
CA LEU A 50 17.01 -15.55 9.62
C LEU A 50 16.93 -14.02 9.79
N ILE A 51 16.13 -13.53 10.74
CA ILE A 51 16.04 -12.10 11.09
C ILE A 51 17.40 -11.61 11.61
N ASN A 52 17.98 -12.32 12.58
CA ASN A 52 19.24 -11.90 13.18
C ASN A 52 20.38 -11.88 12.15
N GLU A 53 20.44 -12.87 11.26
CA GLU A 53 21.43 -12.91 10.17
C GLU A 53 21.27 -11.72 9.23
N LEU A 54 20.04 -11.37 8.83
CA LEU A 54 19.77 -10.22 7.95
C LEU A 54 20.19 -8.90 8.60
N LEU A 55 19.84 -8.68 9.88
CA LEU A 55 20.20 -7.48 10.61
C LEU A 55 21.73 -7.37 10.84
N LEU A 56 22.38 -8.49 11.20
CA LEU A 56 23.82 -8.53 11.43
C LEU A 56 24.61 -8.25 10.13
N THR A 57 24.20 -8.84 9.02
CA THR A 57 24.83 -8.63 7.71
C THR A 57 24.81 -7.15 7.31
N ASN A 58 23.72 -6.46 7.61
CA ASN A 58 23.54 -5.06 7.26
C ASN A 58 23.97 -4.07 8.37
N LYS A 59 24.49 -4.58 9.51
CA LYS A 59 24.92 -3.77 10.67
C LYS A 59 23.81 -2.89 11.22
N ILE A 60 22.58 -3.39 11.25
CA ILE A 60 21.39 -2.71 11.73
C ILE A 60 20.97 -3.29 13.07
N SER A 61 20.68 -2.41 14.05
CA SER A 61 20.17 -2.83 15.35
C SER A 61 18.64 -3.02 15.29
N LYS A 62 18.09 -3.81 16.22
CA LYS A 62 16.64 -4.08 16.29
C LYS A 62 15.81 -2.82 16.52
N GLU A 63 16.36 -1.87 17.26
CA GLU A 63 15.72 -0.60 17.59
C GLU A 63 15.51 0.30 16.36
N GLN A 64 16.23 0.04 15.27
CA GLN A 64 16.06 0.73 13.98
C GLN A 64 14.95 0.13 13.12
N ILE A 65 14.35 -0.98 13.57
CA ILE A 65 13.29 -1.68 12.85
C ILE A 65 11.94 -1.39 13.50
N ASP A 66 11.04 -0.75 12.77
CA ASP A 66 9.70 -0.38 13.23
C ASP A 66 8.80 -1.60 13.48
N CYS A 67 8.82 -2.55 12.55
CA CYS A 67 7.98 -3.74 12.58
C CYS A 67 8.47 -4.83 11.62
N ILE A 68 7.87 -6.00 11.72
CA ILE A 68 7.95 -7.08 10.75
C ILE A 68 6.55 -7.23 10.12
N ILE A 69 6.33 -6.66 8.94
CA ILE A 69 5.06 -6.86 8.22
C ILE A 69 5.11 -8.19 7.48
N THR A 70 4.09 -9.02 7.65
CA THR A 70 4.12 -10.39 7.12
C THR A 70 2.79 -10.80 6.50
N SER A 71 2.87 -11.57 5.42
CA SER A 71 1.73 -12.22 4.77
C SER A 71 1.97 -13.71 4.53
N GLY A 72 1.01 -14.37 3.92
CA GLY A 72 1.05 -15.79 3.63
C GLY A 72 0.80 -16.65 4.87
N MET A 73 1.37 -17.85 4.88
CA MET A 73 1.14 -18.87 5.89
C MET A 73 1.63 -18.51 7.30
N SER A 74 2.34 -17.40 7.48
CA SER A 74 2.74 -16.88 8.81
C SER A 74 1.53 -16.64 9.72
N GLY A 75 0.39 -16.20 9.13
CA GLY A 75 -0.88 -15.92 9.81
C GLY A 75 -1.84 -17.13 9.90
N SER A 76 -1.40 -18.35 9.60
CA SER A 76 -2.21 -19.57 9.65
C SER A 76 -2.07 -20.30 10.99
N GLU A 77 -2.95 -21.28 11.23
CA GLU A 77 -2.91 -22.17 12.40
C GLU A 77 -1.54 -22.84 12.60
N ILE A 78 -0.89 -23.23 11.51
CA ILE A 78 0.44 -23.88 11.51
C ILE A 78 1.60 -22.88 11.38
N GLY A 79 1.30 -21.59 11.28
CA GLY A 79 2.27 -20.49 11.16
C GLY A 79 2.74 -19.93 12.49
N LEU A 80 3.10 -18.66 12.49
CA LEU A 80 3.61 -17.96 13.68
C LEU A 80 2.48 -17.57 14.65
N CYS A 81 1.37 -17.06 14.11
CA CYS A 81 0.19 -16.65 14.89
C CYS A 81 -1.05 -16.79 14.01
N GLU A 82 -2.09 -17.43 14.53
CA GLU A 82 -3.33 -17.57 13.79
C GLU A 82 -4.08 -16.23 13.73
N ILE A 83 -4.35 -15.76 12.51
CA ILE A 83 -5.03 -14.50 12.23
C ILE A 83 -6.34 -14.78 11.49
N PRO A 84 -7.47 -14.21 11.91
CA PRO A 84 -8.74 -14.39 11.22
C PRO A 84 -8.71 -13.77 9.80
N HIS A 85 -9.48 -14.38 8.89
CA HIS A 85 -9.69 -13.83 7.56
C HIS A 85 -10.70 -12.68 7.58
N ILE A 86 -10.57 -11.73 6.67
CA ILE A 86 -11.55 -10.65 6.46
C ILE A 86 -12.43 -10.93 5.24
N ASP A 87 -13.60 -10.27 5.20
CA ASP A 87 -14.59 -10.46 4.15
C ASP A 87 -14.33 -9.58 2.93
N LEU A 88 -14.71 -10.10 1.75
CA LEU A 88 -14.79 -9.33 0.50
C LEU A 88 -15.93 -8.29 0.53
N PRO A 89 -15.87 -7.22 -0.28
CA PRO A 89 -14.73 -6.80 -1.08
C PRO A 89 -13.63 -6.16 -0.23
N THR A 90 -12.39 -6.22 -0.72
CA THR A 90 -11.25 -5.60 -0.05
C THR A 90 -10.31 -4.93 -1.03
N ASN A 91 -9.49 -4.01 -0.50
CA ASN A 91 -8.41 -3.32 -1.20
C ASN A 91 -7.22 -3.09 -0.25
N VAL A 92 -6.12 -2.59 -0.79
CA VAL A 92 -4.89 -2.35 -0.03
C VAL A 92 -5.09 -1.45 1.20
N TYR A 93 -6.02 -0.49 1.13
CA TYR A 93 -6.31 0.43 2.24
C TYR A 93 -7.06 -0.28 3.37
N LYS A 94 -8.05 -1.12 3.03
CA LYS A 94 -8.79 -1.92 4.01
C LYS A 94 -7.86 -2.94 4.67
N GLU A 95 -6.96 -3.56 3.93
CA GLU A 95 -5.93 -4.44 4.50
C GLU A 95 -5.04 -3.71 5.50
N ALA A 96 -4.50 -2.54 5.12
CA ALA A 96 -3.63 -1.75 5.98
C ALA A 96 -4.30 -1.33 7.31
N THR A 97 -5.63 -1.17 7.32
CA THR A 97 -6.37 -0.83 8.54
C THR A 97 -6.78 -2.06 9.38
N ASN A 98 -6.75 -3.26 8.80
CA ASN A 98 -7.13 -4.52 9.47
C ASN A 98 -5.93 -5.40 9.87
N LEU A 99 -4.71 -4.86 9.89
CA LEU A 99 -3.53 -5.58 10.35
C LEU A 99 -3.69 -6.03 11.80
N SER A 100 -3.36 -7.28 12.07
CA SER A 100 -3.22 -7.77 13.45
C SER A 100 -1.80 -7.55 13.94
N VAL A 101 -1.65 -6.81 15.04
CA VAL A 101 -0.34 -6.46 15.61
C VAL A 101 -0.10 -7.25 16.88
N THR A 102 1.02 -7.97 16.93
CA THR A 102 1.44 -8.70 18.14
C THR A 102 2.96 -8.78 18.23
N VAL A 103 3.47 -9.05 19.44
CA VAL A 103 4.88 -9.38 19.67
C VAL A 103 4.98 -10.88 19.94
N ILE A 104 5.97 -11.54 19.39
CA ILE A 104 6.30 -12.94 19.63
C ILE A 104 7.68 -12.98 20.30
N PRO A 105 7.75 -12.92 21.65
CA PRO A 105 9.02 -12.77 22.37
C PRO A 105 10.01 -13.92 22.11
N GLU A 106 9.51 -15.10 21.76
CA GLU A 106 10.33 -16.25 21.40
C GLU A 106 11.10 -16.05 20.09
N ILE A 107 10.66 -15.10 19.25
CA ILE A 107 11.34 -14.73 18.01
C ILE A 107 12.10 -13.42 18.22
N THR A 108 11.40 -12.34 18.59
CA THR A 108 11.95 -10.99 18.78
C THR A 108 10.93 -10.08 19.49
N ASP A 109 11.39 -8.97 20.04
CA ASP A 109 10.61 -7.86 20.61
C ASP A 109 10.10 -6.88 19.54
N ILE A 110 10.57 -7.00 18.30
CA ILE A 110 10.02 -6.22 17.17
C ILE A 110 8.57 -6.67 16.92
N PRO A 111 7.59 -5.74 16.84
CA PRO A 111 6.19 -6.12 16.61
C PRO A 111 5.98 -6.71 15.21
N PHE A 112 5.22 -7.80 15.15
CA PHE A 112 4.73 -8.37 13.90
C PHE A 112 3.41 -7.71 13.50
N TRP A 113 3.30 -7.31 12.25
CA TRP A 113 2.10 -6.82 11.59
C TRP A 113 1.63 -7.86 10.58
N PHE A 114 0.62 -8.63 10.95
CA PHE A 114 0.09 -9.69 10.10
C PHE A 114 -0.96 -9.14 9.15
N VAL A 115 -0.77 -9.36 7.86
CA VAL A 115 -1.79 -9.13 6.83
C VAL A 115 -2.80 -10.27 6.94
N PRO A 116 -4.10 -9.96 7.10
CA PRO A 116 -5.13 -10.99 7.17
C PRO A 116 -5.33 -11.66 5.80
N GLY A 117 -5.68 -12.94 5.80
CA GLY A 117 -6.18 -13.59 4.58
C GLY A 117 -7.61 -13.16 4.27
N LEU A 118 -8.10 -13.54 3.09
CA LEU A 118 -9.46 -13.25 2.65
C LEU A 118 -10.34 -14.48 2.73
N LYS A 119 -11.61 -14.26 3.07
CA LYS A 119 -12.67 -15.29 2.96
C LYS A 119 -13.79 -14.79 2.06
N GLN A 120 -14.36 -15.74 1.36
CA GLN A 120 -15.57 -15.54 0.59
C GLN A 120 -16.73 -16.31 1.21
N THR A 121 -17.85 -15.65 1.39
CA THR A 121 -19.06 -16.23 1.97
C THR A 121 -20.20 -16.15 0.97
N VAL A 122 -20.86 -17.28 0.71
CA VAL A 122 -22.04 -17.38 -0.15
C VAL A 122 -23.20 -17.91 0.67
N ASN A 123 -24.31 -17.20 0.69
CA ASN A 123 -25.51 -17.55 1.48
C ASN A 123 -25.22 -17.82 2.98
N GLY A 124 -24.27 -17.06 3.57
CA GLY A 124 -23.87 -17.19 4.96
C GLY A 124 -22.91 -18.36 5.25
N CYS A 125 -22.53 -19.14 4.25
CA CYS A 125 -21.57 -20.23 4.39
C CYS A 125 -20.21 -19.86 3.79
N LEU A 126 -19.11 -20.24 4.45
CA LEU A 126 -17.77 -20.10 3.91
C LEU A 126 -17.67 -20.89 2.60
N SER A 127 -17.26 -20.21 1.53
CA SER A 127 -17.16 -20.77 0.18
C SER A 127 -15.72 -20.99 -0.26
N ASP A 128 -14.81 -20.05 0.07
CA ASP A 128 -13.40 -20.11 -0.30
C ASP A 128 -12.55 -19.22 0.61
N ILE A 129 -11.23 -19.49 0.67
CA ILE A 129 -10.24 -18.71 1.43
C ILE A 129 -8.94 -18.57 0.66
N ILE A 130 -8.27 -17.41 0.81
CA ILE A 130 -6.90 -17.18 0.34
C ILE A 130 -6.07 -16.54 1.45
N ARG A 131 -4.75 -16.74 1.40
CA ARG A 131 -3.84 -16.15 2.38
C ARG A 131 -2.44 -15.98 1.79
N GLY A 132 -2.11 -14.72 1.49
CA GLY A 132 -0.85 -14.29 0.86
C GLY A 132 -1.06 -13.79 -0.56
N GLU A 133 -1.97 -14.40 -1.30
CA GLU A 133 -2.26 -14.03 -2.69
C GLU A 133 -2.93 -12.64 -2.81
N GLU A 134 -3.68 -12.20 -1.78
CA GLU A 134 -4.18 -10.82 -1.69
C GLU A 134 -3.05 -9.80 -1.73
N THR A 135 -1.98 -10.06 -0.99
CA THR A 135 -0.79 -9.21 -0.96
C THR A 135 -0.08 -9.17 -2.32
N GLU A 136 0.04 -10.32 -2.98
CA GLU A 136 0.62 -10.44 -4.32
C GLU A 136 -0.21 -9.64 -5.35
N VAL A 137 -1.53 -9.74 -5.29
CA VAL A 137 -2.44 -8.97 -6.13
C VAL A 137 -2.23 -7.46 -5.95
N PHE A 138 -2.15 -6.95 -4.71
CA PHE A 138 -1.93 -5.52 -4.48
C PHE A 138 -0.60 -5.03 -5.07
N GLY A 139 0.44 -5.86 -5.04
CA GLY A 139 1.71 -5.53 -5.70
C GLY A 139 1.67 -5.59 -7.23
N ILE A 140 0.68 -6.28 -7.81
CA ILE A 140 0.46 -6.34 -9.27
C ILE A 140 -0.36 -5.13 -9.76
N LEU A 141 -1.30 -4.63 -8.96
CA LEU A 141 -2.23 -3.56 -9.36
C LEU A 141 -1.58 -2.34 -10.02
N PRO A 142 -0.42 -1.82 -9.56
CA PRO A 142 0.23 -0.67 -10.19
C PRO A 142 0.65 -0.88 -11.65
N TYR A 143 0.73 -2.14 -12.09
CA TYR A 143 1.10 -2.51 -13.47
C TYR A 143 -0.11 -2.74 -14.37
N LEU A 144 -1.32 -2.66 -13.83
CA LEU A 144 -2.55 -2.77 -14.59
C LEU A 144 -3.03 -1.37 -15.04
N PRO A 145 -3.80 -1.28 -16.13
CA PRO A 145 -4.41 -0.01 -16.54
C PRO A 145 -5.32 0.54 -15.43
N GLU A 146 -5.18 1.81 -15.12
CA GLU A 146 -5.99 2.48 -14.09
C GLU A 146 -7.48 2.44 -14.46
N GLY A 147 -8.33 2.12 -13.48
CA GLY A 147 -9.78 2.03 -13.66
C GLY A 147 -10.27 0.81 -14.46
N ALA A 148 -9.41 -0.17 -14.75
CA ALA A 148 -9.80 -1.39 -15.43
C ALA A 148 -10.18 -2.49 -14.44
N SER A 149 -11.25 -3.23 -14.75
CA SER A 149 -11.49 -4.54 -14.14
C SER A 149 -10.56 -5.59 -14.76
N ALA A 150 -10.17 -6.60 -13.98
CA ALA A 150 -9.26 -7.64 -14.43
C ALA A 150 -9.50 -8.98 -13.71
N VAL A 151 -9.05 -10.05 -14.33
CA VAL A 151 -8.86 -11.35 -13.68
C VAL A 151 -7.37 -11.60 -13.56
N ILE A 152 -6.89 -11.95 -12.36
CA ILE A 152 -5.50 -12.32 -12.10
C ILE A 152 -5.47 -13.80 -11.77
N ILE A 153 -4.64 -14.54 -12.50
CA ILE A 153 -4.34 -15.95 -12.24
C ILE A 153 -2.99 -16.04 -11.58
N LEU A 154 -2.94 -16.63 -10.39
CA LEU A 154 -1.71 -16.91 -9.65
C LEU A 154 -1.52 -18.43 -9.56
N PRO A 155 -0.84 -19.03 -10.54
CA PRO A 155 -0.55 -20.46 -10.53
C PRO A 155 0.47 -20.80 -9.45
N GLY A 156 0.12 -21.75 -8.60
CA GLY A 156 0.94 -22.24 -7.50
C GLY A 156 0.55 -23.67 -7.15
N THR A 157 0.86 -24.12 -5.92
CA THR A 157 0.37 -25.41 -5.41
C THR A 157 -1.16 -25.44 -5.43
N HIS A 158 -1.78 -24.36 -4.97
CA HIS A 158 -3.21 -24.07 -5.12
C HIS A 158 -3.36 -22.88 -6.04
N ASN A 159 -3.87 -23.09 -7.25
CA ASN A 159 -4.04 -21.99 -8.18
C ASN A 159 -5.14 -21.06 -7.71
N LYS A 160 -4.94 -19.76 -7.90
CA LYS A 160 -5.92 -18.73 -7.57
C LYS A 160 -6.36 -17.99 -8.83
N ILE A 161 -7.67 -17.84 -8.96
CA ILE A 161 -8.32 -17.04 -9.99
C ILE A 161 -9.02 -15.91 -9.28
N ILE A 162 -8.49 -14.68 -9.37
CA ILE A 162 -8.90 -13.54 -8.55
C ILE A 162 -9.46 -12.45 -9.44
N ARG A 163 -10.66 -11.97 -9.13
CA ARG A 163 -11.34 -10.89 -9.85
C ARG A 163 -11.19 -9.56 -9.14
N ILE A 164 -10.82 -8.54 -9.94
CA ILE A 164 -10.64 -7.16 -9.49
C ILE A 164 -11.61 -6.26 -10.22
N ASN A 165 -12.27 -5.35 -9.50
CA ASN A 165 -13.14 -4.35 -10.08
C ASN A 165 -12.36 -3.08 -10.49
N GLN A 166 -13.05 -2.12 -11.12
CA GLN A 166 -12.50 -0.85 -11.58
C GLN A 166 -11.91 0.04 -10.46
N ASN A 167 -12.26 -0.24 -9.19
CA ASN A 167 -11.71 0.49 -8.03
C ASN A 167 -10.44 -0.17 -7.45
N GLY A 168 -9.92 -1.23 -8.09
CA GLY A 168 -8.79 -2.01 -7.58
C GLY A 168 -9.13 -2.87 -6.36
N GLU A 169 -10.42 -3.22 -6.17
CA GLU A 169 -10.87 -4.09 -5.09
C GLU A 169 -10.93 -5.54 -5.53
N ILE A 170 -10.44 -6.45 -4.69
CA ILE A 170 -10.70 -7.87 -4.84
C ILE A 170 -12.15 -8.13 -4.48
N VAL A 171 -12.94 -8.61 -5.44
CA VAL A 171 -14.40 -8.79 -5.30
C VAL A 171 -14.83 -10.23 -5.32
N ASP A 172 -14.01 -11.12 -5.88
CA ASP A 172 -14.29 -12.55 -5.96
C ASP A 172 -12.99 -13.33 -6.20
N PHE A 173 -12.93 -14.59 -5.79
CA PHE A 173 -11.85 -15.50 -6.13
C PHE A 173 -12.29 -16.96 -6.12
N LYS A 174 -11.51 -17.80 -6.79
CA LYS A 174 -11.64 -19.27 -6.77
C LYS A 174 -10.28 -19.90 -6.61
N THR A 175 -10.23 -20.91 -5.73
CA THR A 175 -9.06 -21.74 -5.50
C THR A 175 -9.25 -23.09 -6.17
N THR A 176 -8.22 -23.58 -6.89
CA THR A 176 -8.19 -24.94 -7.44
C THR A 176 -6.95 -25.69 -6.95
N LEU A 177 -7.01 -27.02 -6.98
CA LEU A 177 -5.90 -27.89 -6.59
C LEU A 177 -5.03 -28.31 -7.78
N SER A 178 -5.14 -27.66 -8.93
CA SER A 178 -4.49 -28.09 -10.17
C SER A 178 -2.97 -28.22 -10.04
N GLY A 179 -2.31 -27.32 -9.28
CA GLY A 179 -0.88 -27.41 -9.03
C GLY A 179 -0.50 -28.59 -8.13
N GLU A 180 -1.22 -28.81 -7.04
CA GLU A 180 -1.00 -29.96 -6.15
C GLU A 180 -1.27 -31.28 -6.87
N LEU A 181 -2.33 -31.33 -7.68
CA LEU A 181 -2.65 -32.49 -8.49
C LEU A 181 -1.53 -32.83 -9.49
N LEU A 182 -1.00 -31.81 -10.18
CA LEU A 182 0.17 -31.97 -11.06
C LEU A 182 1.37 -32.52 -10.29
N ASP A 183 1.68 -31.98 -9.11
CA ASP A 183 2.79 -32.44 -8.28
C ASP A 183 2.61 -33.92 -7.84
N MET A 184 1.42 -34.26 -7.40
CA MET A 184 1.09 -35.65 -7.03
C MET A 184 1.21 -36.61 -8.20
N ILE A 185 0.75 -36.22 -9.39
CA ILE A 185 0.83 -37.07 -10.57
C ILE A 185 2.28 -37.28 -11.02
N VAL A 186 3.07 -36.21 -11.07
CA VAL A 186 4.47 -36.27 -11.51
C VAL A 186 5.33 -37.06 -10.54
N ASN A 187 5.13 -36.89 -9.22
CA ASN A 187 6.04 -37.46 -8.22
C ASN A 187 5.53 -38.76 -7.60
N ASN A 188 4.21 -38.97 -7.50
CA ASN A 188 3.64 -40.02 -6.64
C ASN A 188 2.57 -40.88 -7.34
N SER A 189 2.52 -40.93 -8.70
CA SER A 189 1.55 -41.74 -9.43
C SER A 189 2.23 -42.81 -10.30
N ILE A 190 1.41 -43.61 -10.97
CA ILE A 190 1.88 -44.58 -11.98
C ILE A 190 2.53 -43.90 -13.20
N LEU A 191 2.38 -42.59 -13.34
CA LEU A 191 2.99 -41.77 -14.41
C LEU A 191 4.33 -41.19 -14.00
N SER A 192 4.75 -41.36 -12.72
CA SER A 192 6.06 -40.91 -12.24
C SER A 192 7.17 -41.52 -13.11
N GLY A 193 8.04 -40.64 -13.63
CA GLY A 193 9.07 -41.04 -14.59
C GLY A 193 8.66 -40.99 -16.06
N SER A 194 7.36 -40.94 -16.38
CA SER A 194 6.86 -40.73 -17.75
C SER A 194 6.58 -39.25 -18.07
N VAL A 195 6.39 -38.43 -17.02
CA VAL A 195 6.12 -36.98 -17.07
C VAL A 195 7.06 -36.23 -16.14
N SER A 196 7.24 -34.92 -16.34
CA SER A 196 8.16 -34.09 -15.55
C SER A 196 7.58 -32.69 -15.32
N HIS A 197 8.08 -31.99 -14.29
CA HIS A 197 7.91 -30.53 -14.14
C HIS A 197 8.88 -29.73 -15.02
N ASP A 198 10.02 -30.35 -15.40
CA ASP A 198 11.02 -29.76 -16.29
C ASP A 198 10.89 -30.38 -17.69
N PHE A 199 10.27 -29.62 -18.59
CA PHE A 199 9.99 -30.04 -19.97
C PHE A 199 9.83 -28.84 -20.88
N THR A 200 9.99 -29.07 -22.19
CA THR A 200 9.70 -28.07 -23.22
C THR A 200 8.22 -28.11 -23.60
N VAL A 201 7.52 -26.98 -23.46
CA VAL A 201 6.09 -26.91 -23.73
C VAL A 201 5.80 -27.07 -25.21
N SER A 202 4.99 -28.08 -25.54
CA SER A 202 4.42 -28.31 -26.88
C SER A 202 2.98 -27.79 -26.92
N GLU A 203 2.73 -26.71 -27.64
CA GLU A 203 1.39 -26.12 -27.81
C GLU A 203 0.38 -27.16 -28.31
N LEU A 204 0.77 -27.94 -29.33
CA LEU A 204 -0.10 -28.96 -29.90
C LEU A 204 -0.53 -29.99 -28.84
N ASP A 205 0.38 -30.45 -28.00
CA ASP A 205 0.09 -31.49 -27.02
C ASP A 205 -0.65 -30.93 -25.80
N VAL A 206 -0.43 -29.66 -25.43
CA VAL A 206 -1.28 -28.94 -24.44
C VAL A 206 -2.73 -28.91 -24.92
N LEU A 207 -2.98 -28.47 -26.16
CA LEU A 207 -4.33 -28.40 -26.73
C LEU A 207 -4.95 -29.79 -26.89
N ARG A 208 -4.17 -30.82 -27.24
CA ARG A 208 -4.63 -32.23 -27.32
C ARG A 208 -5.03 -32.74 -25.93
N GLY A 209 -4.24 -32.46 -24.91
CA GLY A 209 -4.55 -32.82 -23.51
C GLY A 209 -5.86 -32.20 -23.02
N ALA A 210 -6.01 -30.90 -23.23
CA ALA A 210 -7.24 -30.17 -22.91
C ALA A 210 -8.48 -30.72 -23.67
N SER A 211 -8.36 -30.93 -24.99
CA SER A 211 -9.43 -31.45 -25.80
C SER A 211 -9.82 -32.88 -25.42
N TYR A 212 -8.83 -33.70 -25.08
CA TYR A 212 -9.09 -35.08 -24.65
C TYR A 212 -9.77 -35.14 -23.29
N ALA A 213 -9.32 -34.32 -22.33
CA ALA A 213 -9.93 -34.22 -21.02
C ALA A 213 -11.38 -33.71 -21.11
N HIS A 214 -11.64 -32.72 -21.95
CA HIS A 214 -13.00 -32.21 -22.19
C HIS A 214 -13.93 -33.27 -22.78
N ALA A 215 -13.45 -34.07 -23.74
CA ALA A 215 -14.25 -35.09 -24.42
C ALA A 215 -14.47 -36.36 -23.59
N ASN A 216 -13.49 -36.78 -22.77
CA ASN A 216 -13.47 -38.09 -22.12
C ASN A 216 -13.41 -38.02 -20.60
N GLY A 217 -13.24 -36.82 -20.03
CA GLY A 217 -13.00 -36.58 -18.61
C GLY A 217 -11.54 -36.69 -18.21
N LEU A 218 -11.15 -35.95 -17.14
CA LEU A 218 -9.77 -35.87 -16.67
C LEU A 218 -9.17 -37.25 -16.33
N ASN A 219 -9.91 -38.11 -15.64
CA ASN A 219 -9.41 -39.43 -15.24
C ASN A 219 -9.01 -40.31 -16.45
N ALA A 220 -9.79 -40.24 -17.54
CA ALA A 220 -9.48 -40.96 -18.77
C ALA A 220 -8.25 -40.33 -19.47
N ALA A 221 -8.13 -39.01 -19.47
CA ALA A 221 -6.98 -38.30 -20.02
C ALA A 221 -5.68 -38.67 -19.27
N LEU A 222 -5.70 -38.76 -17.95
CA LEU A 222 -4.55 -39.18 -17.15
C LEU A 222 -4.11 -40.61 -17.51
N PHE A 223 -5.04 -41.55 -17.63
CA PHE A 223 -4.68 -42.91 -18.03
C PHE A 223 -4.19 -42.99 -19.48
N HIS A 224 -4.70 -42.13 -20.38
CA HIS A 224 -4.29 -42.08 -21.78
C HIS A 224 -2.81 -41.76 -21.95
N ILE A 225 -2.19 -40.99 -21.02
CA ILE A 225 -0.75 -40.71 -20.99
C ILE A 225 0.05 -42.03 -20.96
N ARG A 226 -0.43 -43.03 -20.20
CA ARG A 226 0.19 -44.34 -20.13
C ARG A 226 0.15 -45.07 -21.48
N VAL A 227 -0.93 -44.89 -22.25
CA VAL A 227 -1.07 -45.43 -23.59
C VAL A 227 -0.11 -44.73 -24.55
N MET A 228 -0.03 -43.40 -24.49
CA MET A 228 0.89 -42.61 -25.30
C MET A 228 2.35 -43.00 -25.03
N GLU A 229 2.74 -43.20 -23.78
CA GLU A 229 4.07 -43.67 -23.40
C GLU A 229 4.40 -45.03 -24.05
N LYS A 230 3.47 -45.96 -24.00
CA LYS A 230 3.62 -47.29 -24.63
C LYS A 230 3.76 -47.25 -26.18
N ASN A 231 3.24 -46.17 -26.75
CA ASN A 231 3.37 -45.87 -28.19
C ASN A 231 4.65 -45.09 -28.52
N GLY A 232 5.54 -44.87 -27.54
CA GLY A 232 6.87 -44.22 -27.74
C GLY A 232 6.80 -42.70 -27.81
N THR A 233 5.75 -42.07 -27.23
CA THR A 233 5.66 -40.59 -27.14
C THR A 233 6.71 -40.05 -26.19
N HIS A 234 7.35 -38.95 -26.57
CA HIS A 234 8.42 -38.30 -25.80
C HIS A 234 7.91 -37.63 -24.53
N LEU A 235 8.79 -37.54 -23.50
CA LEU A 235 8.49 -36.95 -22.18
C LEU A 235 7.89 -35.55 -22.28
N ASP A 236 8.42 -34.65 -23.12
CA ASP A 236 7.93 -33.29 -23.30
C ASP A 236 6.48 -33.25 -23.79
N GLN A 237 6.14 -34.15 -24.70
CA GLN A 237 4.78 -34.27 -25.26
C GLN A 237 3.81 -34.84 -24.22
N LEU A 238 4.24 -35.87 -23.46
CA LEU A 238 3.47 -36.47 -22.37
C LEU A 238 3.20 -35.44 -21.25
N SER A 239 4.23 -34.68 -20.86
CA SER A 239 4.12 -33.64 -19.87
C SER A 239 3.22 -32.48 -20.34
N SER A 240 3.38 -32.03 -21.59
CA SER A 240 2.52 -31.00 -22.19
C SER A 240 1.05 -31.45 -22.23
N PHE A 241 0.80 -32.70 -22.60
CA PHE A 241 -0.55 -33.29 -22.59
C PHE A 241 -1.14 -33.33 -21.16
N LEU A 242 -0.36 -33.79 -20.18
CA LEU A 242 -0.76 -33.80 -18.77
C LEU A 242 -1.19 -32.42 -18.29
N TYR A 243 -0.30 -31.44 -18.48
CA TYR A 243 -0.56 -30.07 -18.02
C TYR A 243 -1.76 -29.46 -18.73
N GLY A 244 -1.90 -29.69 -20.05
CA GLY A 244 -3.07 -29.28 -20.82
C GLY A 244 -4.37 -29.88 -20.29
N ALA A 245 -4.38 -31.17 -19.97
CA ALA A 245 -5.54 -31.87 -19.43
C ALA A 245 -5.96 -31.33 -18.04
N VAL A 246 -4.99 -31.16 -17.13
CA VAL A 246 -5.28 -30.70 -15.75
C VAL A 246 -5.68 -29.23 -15.72
N VAL A 247 -4.92 -28.35 -16.39
CA VAL A 247 -5.17 -26.89 -16.36
C VAL A 247 -6.43 -26.51 -17.13
N SER A 248 -6.88 -27.32 -18.10
CA SER A 248 -8.13 -27.06 -18.83
C SER A 248 -9.38 -27.00 -17.93
N GLU A 249 -9.35 -27.66 -16.77
CA GLU A 249 -10.44 -27.59 -15.79
C GLU A 249 -10.56 -26.17 -15.20
N ASP A 250 -9.43 -25.48 -15.00
CA ASP A 250 -9.42 -24.11 -14.52
C ASP A 250 -9.96 -23.12 -15.57
N ILE A 251 -9.77 -23.40 -16.86
CA ILE A 251 -10.21 -22.52 -17.96
C ILE A 251 -11.73 -22.34 -17.95
N SER A 252 -12.48 -23.38 -17.60
CA SER A 252 -13.94 -23.28 -17.48
C SER A 252 -14.37 -22.27 -16.42
N LEU A 253 -13.64 -22.22 -15.29
CA LEU A 253 -13.87 -21.23 -14.22
C LEU A 253 -13.47 -19.82 -14.67
N ILE A 254 -12.31 -19.68 -15.32
CA ILE A 254 -11.82 -18.39 -15.81
C ILE A 254 -12.78 -17.77 -16.81
N ASN A 255 -13.32 -18.56 -17.75
CA ASN A 255 -14.28 -18.10 -18.75
C ASN A 255 -15.59 -17.57 -18.14
N ASN A 256 -15.98 -18.04 -16.95
CA ASN A 256 -17.15 -17.52 -16.24
C ASN A 256 -16.90 -16.12 -15.67
N TYR A 257 -15.64 -15.75 -15.39
CA TYR A 257 -15.25 -14.43 -14.88
C TYR A 257 -14.87 -13.45 -15.99
N ALA A 258 -14.19 -13.92 -17.04
CA ALA A 258 -13.52 -13.11 -18.04
C ALA A 258 -14.36 -12.90 -19.32
N THR A 259 -15.65 -12.58 -19.21
CA THR A 259 -16.49 -12.31 -20.39
C THR A 259 -16.05 -11.06 -21.15
N THR A 260 -15.48 -10.06 -20.45
CA THR A 260 -14.98 -8.79 -21.03
C THR A 260 -13.65 -8.33 -20.42
N ASP A 261 -13.22 -8.92 -19.31
CA ASP A 261 -12.04 -8.49 -18.58
C ASP A 261 -10.76 -9.09 -19.16
N LYS A 262 -9.65 -8.35 -19.06
CA LYS A 262 -8.33 -8.89 -19.37
C LYS A 262 -7.88 -9.85 -18.27
N VAL A 263 -7.19 -10.92 -18.68
CA VAL A 263 -6.66 -11.95 -17.78
C VAL A 263 -5.16 -11.77 -17.66
N TYR A 264 -4.65 -11.49 -16.47
CA TYR A 264 -3.23 -11.38 -16.18
C TYR A 264 -2.73 -12.67 -15.52
N ILE A 265 -1.64 -13.23 -16.02
CA ILE A 265 -1.13 -14.54 -15.59
C ILE A 265 0.20 -14.35 -14.88
N GLY A 266 0.24 -14.66 -13.59
CA GLY A 266 1.45 -14.75 -12.76
C GLY A 266 2.10 -16.13 -12.82
N GLY A 267 2.93 -16.44 -11.81
CA GLY A 267 3.56 -17.74 -11.64
C GLY A 267 4.78 -17.99 -12.53
N ASN A 268 5.20 -19.25 -12.62
CA ASN A 268 6.36 -19.64 -13.40
C ASN A 268 6.08 -19.66 -14.91
N LYS A 269 7.16 -19.59 -15.71
CA LYS A 269 7.09 -19.48 -17.18
C LYS A 269 6.33 -20.64 -17.83
N THR A 270 6.46 -21.85 -17.32
CA THR A 270 5.80 -23.05 -17.87
C THR A 270 4.29 -22.94 -17.73
N LEU A 271 3.79 -22.66 -16.51
CA LEU A 271 2.35 -22.50 -16.26
C LEU A 271 1.79 -21.26 -16.97
N GLN A 272 2.51 -20.14 -16.99
CA GLN A 272 2.11 -18.96 -17.79
C GLN A 272 1.87 -19.32 -19.25
N SER A 273 2.81 -20.07 -19.86
CA SER A 273 2.69 -20.48 -21.26
C SER A 273 1.49 -21.40 -21.49
N ILE A 274 1.22 -22.32 -20.56
CA ILE A 274 0.09 -23.25 -20.68
C ILE A 274 -1.25 -22.54 -20.55
N TYR A 275 -1.41 -21.65 -19.55
CA TYR A 275 -2.62 -20.83 -19.43
C TYR A 275 -2.81 -19.94 -20.65
N TYR A 276 -1.72 -19.31 -21.16
CA TYR A 276 -1.76 -18.47 -22.35
C TYR A 276 -2.25 -19.26 -23.60
N ILE A 277 -1.71 -20.47 -23.82
CA ILE A 277 -2.14 -21.37 -24.90
C ILE A 277 -3.62 -21.71 -24.77
N LEU A 278 -4.07 -22.11 -23.58
CA LEU A 278 -5.44 -22.58 -23.34
C LEU A 278 -6.49 -21.46 -23.39
N LEU A 279 -6.11 -20.22 -23.02
CA LEU A 279 -6.98 -19.04 -23.11
C LEU A 279 -7.08 -18.48 -24.55
N ASN A 280 -6.29 -19.06 -25.48
CA ASN A 280 -6.31 -18.75 -26.91
C ASN A 280 -6.21 -17.25 -27.23
N ASP A 281 -5.26 -16.58 -26.63
CA ASP A 281 -4.79 -15.22 -26.96
C ASP A 281 -5.83 -14.08 -26.84
N LYS A 282 -7.08 -14.37 -26.45
CA LYS A 282 -8.17 -13.38 -26.58
C LYS A 282 -8.09 -12.25 -25.56
N CYS A 283 -7.59 -12.52 -24.35
CA CYS A 283 -7.52 -11.54 -23.26
C CYS A 283 -6.34 -11.78 -22.31
N ALA A 284 -5.50 -12.80 -22.55
CA ALA A 284 -4.46 -13.24 -21.63
C ALA A 284 -3.17 -12.41 -21.78
N ILE A 285 -2.64 -11.92 -20.66
CA ILE A 285 -1.41 -11.13 -20.60
C ILE A 285 -0.49 -11.77 -19.55
N PRO A 286 0.59 -12.45 -19.96
CA PRO A 286 1.59 -12.93 -19.03
C PRO A 286 2.27 -11.77 -18.32
N LEU A 287 2.35 -11.82 -16.99
CA LEU A 287 3.10 -10.85 -16.20
C LEU A 287 4.59 -11.05 -16.44
N SER A 288 5.35 -9.95 -16.52
CA SER A 288 6.81 -10.05 -16.60
C SER A 288 7.36 -10.73 -15.34
N ARG A 289 8.47 -11.43 -15.46
CA ARG A 289 9.12 -12.10 -14.33
C ARG A 289 9.44 -11.11 -13.20
N THR A 290 9.92 -9.91 -13.54
CA THR A 290 10.21 -8.86 -12.56
C THR A 290 8.97 -8.49 -11.76
N VAL A 291 7.81 -8.32 -12.39
CA VAL A 291 6.55 -8.03 -11.70
C VAL A 291 6.15 -9.18 -10.79
N ALA A 292 6.17 -10.42 -11.28
CA ALA A 292 5.79 -11.60 -10.50
C ALA A 292 6.73 -11.80 -9.29
N ASP A 293 8.05 -11.69 -9.47
CA ASP A 293 9.03 -11.88 -8.40
C ASP A 293 8.92 -10.80 -7.30
N MET A 294 8.50 -9.58 -7.66
CA MET A 294 8.42 -8.43 -6.76
C MET A 294 7.02 -8.20 -6.17
N ALA A 295 5.99 -8.88 -6.69
CA ALA A 295 4.60 -8.57 -6.36
C ALA A 295 4.31 -8.61 -4.85
N VAL A 296 4.72 -9.67 -4.16
CA VAL A 296 4.47 -9.82 -2.71
C VAL A 296 5.14 -8.71 -1.91
N VAL A 297 6.43 -8.44 -2.15
CA VAL A 297 7.14 -7.40 -1.40
C VAL A 297 6.58 -6.01 -1.71
N SER A 298 6.20 -5.72 -2.96
CA SER A 298 5.56 -4.47 -3.34
C SER A 298 4.22 -4.27 -2.63
N GLY A 299 3.39 -5.32 -2.54
CA GLY A 299 2.14 -5.29 -1.79
C GLY A 299 2.35 -5.04 -0.30
N LEU A 300 3.32 -5.72 0.33
CA LEU A 300 3.69 -5.48 1.73
C LEU A 300 4.19 -4.05 1.96
N GLN A 301 4.98 -3.50 1.03
CA GLN A 301 5.46 -2.12 1.09
C GLN A 301 4.31 -1.11 1.02
N ASP A 302 3.33 -1.33 0.15
CA ASP A 302 2.15 -0.47 0.03
C ASP A 302 1.31 -0.51 1.31
N ILE A 303 1.03 -1.70 1.84
CA ILE A 303 0.28 -1.88 3.09
C ILE A 303 1.02 -1.20 4.26
N TYR A 304 2.34 -1.38 4.38
CA TYR A 304 3.16 -0.74 5.41
C TYR A 304 3.09 0.79 5.32
N CYS A 305 3.32 1.36 4.14
CA CYS A 305 3.29 2.81 3.94
C CYS A 305 1.92 3.42 4.28
N ILE A 306 0.84 2.77 3.84
CA ILE A 306 -0.52 3.19 4.16
C ILE A 306 -0.77 3.11 5.67
N ARG A 307 -0.40 2.01 6.33
CA ARG A 307 -0.57 1.85 7.78
C ARG A 307 0.18 2.91 8.59
N LYS A 308 1.42 3.20 8.21
CA LYS A 308 2.22 4.28 8.84
C LYS A 308 1.54 5.63 8.66
N ALA A 309 1.02 5.92 7.47
CA ALA A 309 0.32 7.17 7.19
C ALA A 309 -0.96 7.32 8.04
N TYR A 310 -1.74 6.24 8.24
CA TYR A 310 -2.91 6.28 9.13
C TYR A 310 -2.55 6.61 10.59
N GLY A 311 -1.46 6.04 11.12
CA GLY A 311 -0.96 6.40 12.45
C GLY A 311 -0.45 7.84 12.52
N LEU A 312 0.26 8.29 11.49
CA LEU A 312 0.75 9.66 11.37
C LEU A 312 -0.42 10.66 11.27
N ARG A 313 -1.52 10.30 10.60
CA ARG A 313 -2.71 11.13 10.49
C ARG A 313 -3.36 11.45 11.83
N GLU A 314 -3.49 10.48 12.73
CA GLU A 314 -4.05 10.73 14.07
C GLU A 314 -3.16 11.70 14.87
N ASN A 315 -1.84 11.56 14.75
CA ASN A 315 -0.88 12.48 15.35
C ASN A 315 -1.01 13.88 14.74
N THR A 316 -1.18 13.97 13.42
CA THR A 316 -1.34 15.24 12.71
C THR A 316 -2.63 15.96 13.12
N LEU A 317 -3.76 15.25 13.22
CA LEU A 317 -5.02 15.83 13.69
C LEU A 317 -4.87 16.40 15.10
N ARG A 318 -4.27 15.63 16.03
CA ARG A 318 -3.98 16.10 17.39
C ARG A 318 -3.05 17.31 17.40
N ALA A 319 -2.01 17.31 16.59
CA ALA A 319 -1.08 18.43 16.50
C ALA A 319 -1.75 19.69 15.96
N ILE A 320 -2.61 19.59 14.93
CA ILE A 320 -3.37 20.75 14.43
C ILE A 320 -4.27 21.33 15.52
N GLU A 321 -4.95 20.49 16.31
CA GLU A 321 -5.81 20.93 17.41
C GLU A 321 -5.03 21.57 18.57
N GLN A 322 -3.84 21.05 18.86
CA GLN A 322 -2.99 21.54 19.96
C GLN A 322 -2.19 22.79 19.59
N GLU A 323 -1.50 22.75 18.45
CA GLU A 323 -0.59 23.82 18.05
C GLU A 323 -1.29 24.97 17.32
N LYS A 324 -2.41 24.69 16.63
CA LYS A 324 -3.25 25.67 15.91
C LYS A 324 -2.53 26.53 14.89
N LEU A 325 -1.30 26.16 14.51
CA LEU A 325 -0.42 26.94 13.66
C LEU A 325 0.30 26.06 12.66
N ILE A 326 0.13 26.34 11.36
CA ILE A 326 0.86 25.72 10.28
C ILE A 326 1.74 26.78 9.61
N SER A 327 3.06 26.57 9.56
CA SER A 327 3.97 27.44 8.82
C SER A 327 3.99 27.03 7.35
N ILE A 328 3.85 27.99 6.43
CA ILE A 328 3.79 27.76 4.98
C ILE A 328 5.09 28.23 4.35
N VAL A 329 5.83 27.32 3.74
CA VAL A 329 7.09 27.56 3.03
C VAL A 329 6.82 27.56 1.53
N ARG A 330 7.03 28.72 0.90
CA ARG A 330 6.83 28.91 -0.55
C ARG A 330 8.16 29.10 -1.25
N SER A 331 8.35 28.43 -2.39
CA SER A 331 9.54 28.53 -3.23
C SER A 331 10.83 28.42 -2.42
N PRO A 332 11.03 27.35 -1.64
CA PRO A 332 12.20 27.19 -0.81
C PRO A 332 13.46 27.08 -1.67
N GLU A 333 14.56 27.62 -1.18
CA GLU A 333 15.89 27.39 -1.74
C GLU A 333 16.53 26.22 -1.02
N LYS A 334 17.12 25.29 -1.76
CA LYS A 334 17.58 23.99 -1.21
C LYS A 334 18.58 24.16 -0.09
N ASP A 335 19.57 25.05 -0.28
CA ASP A 335 20.67 25.20 0.68
C ASP A 335 20.26 25.87 1.99
N SER A 336 19.23 26.73 1.96
CA SER A 336 18.73 27.43 3.15
C SER A 336 17.56 26.73 3.83
N LEU A 337 16.99 25.68 3.21
CA LEU A 337 15.76 25.03 3.67
C LEU A 337 15.90 24.43 5.08
N ILE A 338 16.89 23.56 5.30
CA ILE A 338 17.08 22.90 6.61
C ILE A 338 17.38 23.92 7.72
N PRO A 339 18.32 24.88 7.58
CA PRO A 339 18.54 25.91 8.58
C PRO A 339 17.32 26.75 8.92
N ALA A 340 16.55 27.15 7.89
CA ALA A 340 15.33 27.94 8.09
C ALA A 340 14.24 27.15 8.82
N VAL A 341 14.05 25.86 8.47
CA VAL A 341 13.10 24.99 9.14
C VAL A 341 13.52 24.67 10.58
N GLN A 342 14.83 24.50 10.82
CA GLN A 342 15.36 24.37 12.19
C GLN A 342 15.02 25.61 13.03
N ALA A 343 15.19 26.82 12.48
CA ALA A 343 14.84 28.05 13.17
C ALA A 343 13.33 28.15 13.49
N LEU A 344 12.47 27.71 12.58
CA LEU A 344 11.04 27.61 12.83
C LEU A 344 10.73 26.61 13.95
N TYR A 345 11.36 25.43 13.92
CA TYR A 345 11.21 24.40 14.95
C TYR A 345 11.65 24.89 16.33
N ASP A 346 12.80 25.57 16.42
CA ASP A 346 13.33 26.17 17.66
C ASP A 346 12.43 27.31 18.18
N GLY A 347 11.67 27.92 17.26
CA GLY A 347 10.62 28.89 17.55
C GLY A 347 9.30 28.25 18.03
N GLY A 348 9.19 26.92 18.05
CA GLY A 348 8.02 26.20 18.54
C GLY A 348 7.06 25.75 17.45
N ILE A 349 7.37 25.91 16.16
CA ILE A 349 6.57 25.36 15.06
C ILE A 349 6.64 23.83 15.07
N ARG A 350 5.51 23.17 14.85
CA ARG A 350 5.37 21.71 14.82
C ARG A 350 4.69 21.18 13.55
N LEU A 351 4.10 22.07 12.74
CA LEU A 351 3.43 21.75 11.49
C LEU A 351 3.97 22.66 10.38
N LEU A 352 4.44 22.06 9.28
CA LEU A 352 5.07 22.75 8.16
C LEU A 352 4.48 22.32 6.84
N GLU A 353 4.04 23.28 6.02
CA GLU A 353 3.56 23.07 4.63
C GLU A 353 4.67 23.45 3.64
N ILE A 354 5.06 22.55 2.75
CA ILE A 354 5.88 22.85 1.56
C ILE A 354 4.97 22.93 0.35
N THR A 355 4.96 24.08 -0.32
CA THR A 355 4.05 24.30 -1.46
C THR A 355 4.64 23.78 -2.77
N PHE A 356 3.83 23.08 -3.58
CA PHE A 356 4.17 22.82 -4.98
C PHE A 356 4.26 24.14 -5.75
N ASP A 357 5.32 24.27 -6.56
CA ASP A 357 5.60 25.51 -7.30
C ASP A 357 4.76 25.61 -8.56
N ARG A 358 4.06 26.74 -8.74
CA ARG A 358 3.28 27.06 -9.93
C ARG A 358 4.00 28.05 -10.86
N SER A 359 5.15 28.56 -10.44
CA SER A 359 5.97 29.46 -11.28
C SER A 359 6.85 28.72 -12.29
N GLY A 360 7.02 27.41 -12.13
CA GLY A 360 7.88 26.56 -12.96
C GLY A 360 9.37 26.64 -12.62
N LYS A 361 9.74 27.25 -11.50
CA LYS A 361 11.14 27.32 -11.03
C LYS A 361 11.61 26.00 -10.41
N LEU A 362 10.72 25.31 -9.73
CA LEU A 362 10.97 24.01 -9.11
C LEU A 362 10.03 22.96 -9.71
N SER A 363 10.59 21.83 -10.08
CA SER A 363 9.82 20.68 -10.56
C SER A 363 9.08 20.00 -9.39
N ARG A 364 8.09 19.18 -9.73
CA ARG A 364 7.37 18.35 -8.76
C ARG A 364 8.32 17.42 -7.99
N ASP A 365 9.31 16.84 -8.68
CA ASP A 365 10.26 15.92 -8.08
C ASP A 365 11.20 16.61 -7.09
N GLU A 366 11.64 17.85 -7.38
CA GLU A 366 12.43 18.65 -6.45
C GLU A 366 11.64 18.99 -5.18
N ILE A 367 10.37 19.39 -5.30
CA ILE A 367 9.52 19.64 -4.12
C ILE A 367 9.29 18.35 -3.33
N SER A 368 9.05 17.23 -3.99
CA SER A 368 8.90 15.93 -3.32
C SER A 368 10.17 15.54 -2.58
N SER A 369 11.35 15.73 -3.18
CA SER A 369 12.63 15.49 -2.51
C SER A 369 12.85 16.36 -1.27
N MET A 370 12.41 17.63 -1.31
CA MET A 370 12.46 18.51 -0.14
C MET A 370 11.53 18.06 0.99
N ILE A 371 10.31 17.62 0.65
CA ILE A 371 9.37 17.04 1.63
C ILE A 371 9.97 15.79 2.27
N GLU A 372 10.59 14.92 1.46
CA GLU A 372 11.23 13.69 1.94
C GLU A 372 12.41 13.99 2.87
N GLU A 373 13.28 14.91 2.48
CA GLU A 373 14.43 15.33 3.28
C GLU A 373 13.99 15.88 4.64
N LEU A 374 13.00 16.79 4.67
CA LEU A 374 12.45 17.35 5.89
C LEU A 374 11.74 16.31 6.76
N SER A 375 10.97 15.41 6.15
CA SER A 375 10.26 14.34 6.86
C SER A 375 11.25 13.39 7.55
N ARG A 376 12.41 13.15 6.95
CA ARG A 376 13.49 12.34 7.51
C ARG A 376 14.28 13.08 8.58
N GLU A 377 14.73 14.31 8.28
CA GLU A 377 15.57 15.10 9.20
C GLU A 377 14.83 15.44 10.50
N PHE A 378 13.54 15.72 10.41
CA PHE A 378 12.70 16.11 11.55
C PHE A 378 11.74 14.99 12.00
N GLU A 379 12.04 13.72 11.71
CA GLU A 379 11.18 12.60 12.10
C GLU A 379 10.86 12.63 13.61
N GLY A 380 9.57 12.49 13.95
CA GLY A 380 9.05 12.56 15.31
C GLY A 380 9.06 13.96 15.96
N ARG A 381 9.61 14.98 15.30
CA ARG A 381 9.74 16.35 15.80
C ARG A 381 8.84 17.35 15.09
N LEU A 382 8.68 17.21 13.79
CA LEU A 382 7.91 18.11 12.92
C LEU A 382 7.01 17.30 11.98
N LEU A 383 5.78 17.73 11.80
CA LEU A 383 4.85 17.16 10.83
C LEU A 383 4.90 17.98 9.54
N VAL A 384 5.37 17.35 8.47
CA VAL A 384 5.50 17.97 7.15
C VAL A 384 4.30 17.63 6.30
N GLY A 385 3.73 18.60 5.61
CA GLY A 385 2.66 18.45 4.64
C GLY A 385 2.98 19.12 3.32
N ALA A 386 2.17 18.83 2.31
CA ALA A 386 2.28 19.46 1.00
C ALA A 386 1.14 20.44 0.76
N GLY A 387 1.48 21.60 0.18
CA GLY A 387 0.52 22.65 -0.17
C GLY A 387 0.44 22.95 -1.65
N THR A 388 -0.60 23.68 -2.02
CA THR A 388 -0.88 24.04 -3.42
C THR A 388 -1.05 22.80 -4.31
N VAL A 389 -1.57 21.70 -3.73
CA VAL A 389 -1.83 20.43 -4.42
C VAL A 389 -3.08 20.56 -5.28
N THR A 390 -2.94 20.31 -6.59
CA THR A 390 -4.03 20.46 -7.59
C THR A 390 -4.22 19.25 -8.49
N SER A 391 -3.50 18.14 -8.23
CA SER A 391 -3.65 16.89 -8.97
C SER A 391 -3.45 15.66 -8.08
N CYS A 392 -4.03 14.54 -8.50
CA CYS A 392 -3.85 13.25 -7.82
C CYS A 392 -2.39 12.77 -7.85
N GLU A 393 -1.62 13.12 -8.89
CA GLU A 393 -0.19 12.81 -8.98
C GLU A 393 0.60 13.54 -7.89
N GLU A 394 0.30 14.81 -7.62
CA GLU A 394 0.93 15.55 -6.54
C GLU A 394 0.60 14.98 -5.17
N VAL A 395 -0.64 14.50 -4.96
CA VAL A 395 -1.02 13.77 -3.74
C VAL A 395 -0.17 12.51 -3.59
N LYS A 396 -0.04 11.69 -4.65
CA LYS A 396 0.77 10.47 -4.64
C LYS A 396 2.27 10.78 -4.36
N CYS A 397 2.82 11.81 -5.02
CA CYS A 397 4.20 12.24 -4.80
C CYS A 397 4.44 12.69 -3.35
N ALA A 398 3.56 13.53 -2.81
CA ALA A 398 3.63 13.99 -1.42
C ALA A 398 3.53 12.83 -0.42
N PHE A 399 2.64 11.87 -0.66
CA PHE A 399 2.51 10.65 0.13
C PHE A 399 3.81 9.84 0.15
N CYS A 400 4.39 9.56 -1.01
CA CYS A 400 5.65 8.82 -1.13
C CYS A 400 6.81 9.56 -0.44
N ALA A 401 6.79 10.89 -0.45
CA ALA A 401 7.77 11.74 0.23
C ALA A 401 7.58 11.79 1.77
N GLY A 402 6.49 11.24 2.31
CA GLY A 402 6.22 11.18 3.75
C GLY A 402 5.42 12.37 4.29
N ALA A 403 4.68 13.09 3.43
CA ALA A 403 3.76 14.13 3.88
C ALA A 403 2.66 13.54 4.77
N SER A 404 2.30 14.26 5.84
CA SER A 404 1.26 13.87 6.79
C SER A 404 -0.09 14.56 6.54
N PHE A 405 -0.11 15.64 5.77
CA PHE A 405 -1.31 16.38 5.38
C PHE A 405 -1.17 17.03 4.00
N ILE A 406 -2.31 17.26 3.36
CA ILE A 406 -2.42 17.92 2.06
C ILE A 406 -3.27 19.18 2.19
N ILE A 407 -2.75 20.30 1.70
CA ILE A 407 -3.48 21.57 1.59
C ILE A 407 -3.67 21.90 0.11
N SER A 408 -4.93 22.00 -0.33
CA SER A 408 -5.30 22.32 -1.71
C SER A 408 -5.83 23.75 -1.83
N PRO A 409 -5.62 24.43 -2.96
CA PRO A 409 -6.15 25.77 -3.18
C PRO A 409 -7.65 25.79 -3.51
N ASN A 410 -8.26 24.63 -3.74
CA ASN A 410 -9.67 24.42 -4.09
C ASN A 410 -10.20 23.13 -3.44
N GLY A 411 -11.52 22.94 -3.53
CA GLY A 411 -12.23 21.78 -2.97
C GLY A 411 -12.44 20.65 -3.97
N ASP A 412 -11.39 20.17 -4.62
CA ASP A 412 -11.48 19.07 -5.59
C ASP A 412 -11.81 17.73 -4.90
N PRO A 413 -12.97 17.09 -5.25
CA PRO A 413 -13.40 15.85 -4.62
C PRO A 413 -12.44 14.66 -4.78
N GLU A 414 -11.73 14.56 -5.92
CA GLU A 414 -10.81 13.46 -6.19
C GLU A 414 -9.56 13.60 -5.31
N ILE A 415 -9.01 14.81 -5.20
CA ILE A 415 -7.86 15.10 -4.33
C ILE A 415 -8.21 14.83 -2.87
N ILE A 416 -9.38 15.29 -2.39
CA ILE A 416 -9.84 15.07 -1.02
C ILE A 416 -9.96 13.57 -0.74
N SER A 417 -10.66 12.84 -1.61
CA SER A 417 -10.91 11.41 -1.45
C SER A 417 -9.61 10.60 -1.48
N LEU A 418 -8.70 10.92 -2.40
CA LEU A 418 -7.40 10.25 -2.49
C LEU A 418 -6.51 10.53 -1.27
N THR A 419 -6.45 11.79 -0.82
CA THR A 419 -5.72 12.18 0.40
C THR A 419 -6.18 11.34 1.60
N ARG A 420 -7.50 11.20 1.75
CA ARG A 420 -8.11 10.39 2.82
C ARG A 420 -7.79 8.91 2.70
N LYS A 421 -7.91 8.36 1.50
CA LYS A 421 -7.56 6.94 1.21
C LYS A 421 -6.11 6.64 1.57
N LEU A 422 -5.19 7.55 1.27
CA LEU A 422 -3.77 7.42 1.61
C LEU A 422 -3.44 7.65 3.09
N GLY A 423 -4.43 7.93 3.94
CA GLY A 423 -4.22 8.10 5.39
C GLY A 423 -3.60 9.45 5.77
N MET A 424 -3.70 10.46 4.92
CA MET A 424 -3.27 11.83 5.23
C MET A 424 -4.43 12.71 5.68
N VAL A 425 -4.13 13.82 6.38
CA VAL A 425 -5.12 14.85 6.73
C VAL A 425 -5.42 15.72 5.51
N SER A 426 -6.70 15.89 5.17
CA SER A 426 -7.15 16.67 4.02
C SER A 426 -7.65 18.04 4.43
N ILE A 427 -7.04 19.09 3.85
CA ILE A 427 -7.29 20.51 4.15
C ILE A 427 -7.55 21.27 2.82
N PRO A 428 -8.67 21.02 2.13
CA PRO A 428 -9.01 21.75 0.91
C PRO A 428 -9.44 23.19 1.22
N ALA A 429 -9.23 24.10 0.26
CA ALA A 429 -9.78 25.44 0.35
C ALA A 429 -11.24 25.46 -0.06
N ALA A 430 -12.06 26.20 0.71
CA ALA A 430 -13.44 26.50 0.40
C ALA A 430 -13.83 27.85 1.04
N TYR A 431 -14.75 28.55 0.42
CA TYR A 431 -15.18 29.86 0.88
C TYR A 431 -16.71 29.94 1.10
N THR A 432 -17.49 29.24 0.29
CA THR A 432 -18.95 29.21 0.37
C THR A 432 -19.49 27.99 1.08
N ALA A 433 -20.74 28.05 1.56
CA ALA A 433 -21.40 26.92 2.23
C ALA A 433 -21.46 25.66 1.34
N THR A 434 -21.69 25.83 0.03
CA THR A 434 -21.74 24.70 -0.93
C THR A 434 -20.38 24.04 -1.08
N GLU A 435 -19.30 24.82 -1.22
CA GLU A 435 -17.94 24.29 -1.32
C GLU A 435 -17.54 23.55 -0.04
N ILE A 436 -17.85 24.12 1.14
CA ILE A 436 -17.58 23.51 2.45
C ILE A 436 -18.34 22.18 2.58
N ALA A 437 -19.65 22.17 2.31
CA ALA A 437 -20.46 20.97 2.38
C ALA A 437 -19.98 19.87 1.41
N THR A 438 -19.56 20.26 0.20
CA THR A 438 -18.99 19.35 -0.78
C THR A 438 -17.68 18.76 -0.28
N ALA A 439 -16.77 19.57 0.24
CA ALA A 439 -15.49 19.12 0.77
C ALA A 439 -15.68 18.15 1.96
N LEU A 440 -16.56 18.46 2.89
CA LEU A 440 -16.89 17.59 4.03
C LEU A 440 -17.48 16.25 3.57
N LYS A 441 -18.38 16.27 2.58
CA LYS A 441 -18.97 15.05 2.00
C LYS A 441 -17.91 14.11 1.43
N HIS A 442 -16.82 14.63 0.88
CA HIS A 442 -15.71 13.86 0.33
C HIS A 442 -14.61 13.53 1.34
N GLY A 443 -14.77 13.94 2.60
CA GLY A 443 -13.92 13.54 3.72
C GLY A 443 -12.85 14.56 4.10
N ALA A 444 -13.02 15.86 3.80
CA ALA A 444 -12.13 16.89 4.31
C ALA A 444 -12.14 16.89 5.86
N ASP A 445 -10.96 17.03 6.46
CA ASP A 445 -10.79 17.08 7.92
C ASP A 445 -10.88 18.51 8.44
N TYR A 446 -10.32 19.43 7.68
CA TYR A 446 -10.37 20.87 7.91
C TYR A 446 -10.68 21.57 6.59
N ILE A 447 -11.15 22.80 6.70
CA ILE A 447 -11.40 23.69 5.57
C ILE A 447 -10.48 24.90 5.66
N LYS A 448 -9.63 25.09 4.67
CA LYS A 448 -8.83 26.29 4.52
C LYS A 448 -9.72 27.43 3.98
N MET A 449 -9.97 28.44 4.79
CA MET A 449 -10.56 29.70 4.30
C MET A 449 -9.45 30.65 3.82
N PHE A 450 -9.45 30.93 2.51
CA PHE A 450 -8.45 31.76 1.85
C PHE A 450 -9.09 32.65 0.78
N PRO A 451 -8.83 33.98 0.76
CA PRO A 451 -8.04 34.76 1.74
C PRO A 451 -8.83 35.09 3.00
N ALA A 452 -8.26 34.79 4.19
CA ALA A 452 -8.97 34.95 5.45
C ALA A 452 -9.15 36.42 5.88
N GLU A 453 -8.30 37.32 5.44
CA GLU A 453 -8.40 38.76 5.74
C GLU A 453 -9.72 39.41 5.30
N GLN A 454 -10.44 38.79 4.35
CA GLN A 454 -11.74 39.26 3.87
C GLN A 454 -12.92 38.69 4.69
N VAL A 455 -12.67 37.79 5.65
CA VAL A 455 -13.69 37.07 6.39
C VAL A 455 -14.08 37.86 7.64
N THR A 456 -15.39 38.06 7.86
CA THR A 456 -15.91 38.70 9.06
C THR A 456 -16.42 37.67 10.05
N ASN A 457 -16.49 38.05 11.35
CA ASN A 457 -17.06 37.21 12.41
C ASN A 457 -18.50 36.76 12.09
N ASN A 458 -19.32 37.68 11.55
CA ASN A 458 -20.70 37.38 11.16
C ASN A 458 -20.77 36.33 10.05
N TYR A 459 -19.82 36.38 9.10
CA TYR A 459 -19.74 35.41 8.04
C TYR A 459 -19.40 34.01 8.57
N VAL A 460 -18.39 33.91 9.44
CA VAL A 460 -18.01 32.63 10.08
C VAL A 460 -19.17 32.01 10.83
N LYS A 461 -19.87 32.81 11.67
CA LYS A 461 -21.06 32.36 12.42
C LYS A 461 -22.17 31.89 11.50
N ALA A 462 -22.44 32.64 10.42
CA ALA A 462 -23.50 32.28 9.47
C ALA A 462 -23.20 30.97 8.72
N ILE A 463 -21.93 30.69 8.39
CA ILE A 463 -21.48 29.47 7.73
C ILE A 463 -21.47 28.28 8.71
N THR A 464 -20.92 28.44 9.90
CA THR A 464 -20.74 27.33 10.85
C THR A 464 -22.04 26.94 11.55
N ALA A 465 -23.05 27.82 11.65
CA ALA A 465 -24.34 27.48 12.26
C ALA A 465 -25.03 26.28 11.57
N PRO A 466 -25.21 26.24 10.23
CA PRO A 466 -25.76 25.08 9.54
C PRO A 466 -24.73 23.97 9.26
N LEU A 467 -23.42 24.24 9.33
CA LEU A 467 -22.33 23.32 9.05
C LEU A 467 -21.44 23.16 10.30
N SER A 468 -22.05 22.70 11.40
CA SER A 468 -21.39 22.62 12.72
C SER A 468 -20.15 21.73 12.75
N ASP A 469 -20.02 20.79 11.81
CA ASP A 469 -18.89 19.88 11.71
C ASP A 469 -17.69 20.49 10.97
N ALA A 470 -17.84 21.69 10.38
CA ALA A 470 -16.78 22.36 9.64
C ALA A 470 -15.71 22.92 10.58
N LYS A 471 -14.51 22.35 10.54
CA LYS A 471 -13.33 22.84 11.23
C LYS A 471 -12.57 23.79 10.29
N LEU A 472 -12.59 25.10 10.57
CA LEU A 472 -12.02 26.12 9.71
C LEU A 472 -10.59 26.49 10.10
N LEU A 473 -9.69 26.65 9.12
CA LEU A 473 -8.35 27.20 9.27
C LEU A 473 -8.24 28.52 8.50
N ALA A 474 -7.79 29.59 9.17
CA ALA A 474 -7.60 30.90 8.53
C ALA A 474 -6.25 30.97 7.85
N VAL A 475 -6.23 31.28 6.54
CA VAL A 475 -5.02 31.41 5.75
C VAL A 475 -5.07 32.68 4.90
N GLY A 476 -3.98 33.46 4.90
CA GLY A 476 -3.88 34.74 4.20
C GLY A 476 -4.27 35.94 5.06
N GLY A 477 -3.37 36.91 5.14
CA GLY A 477 -3.53 38.11 5.95
C GLY A 477 -3.36 37.93 7.45
N VAL A 478 -2.90 36.75 7.92
CA VAL A 478 -2.67 36.49 9.36
C VAL A 478 -1.35 37.11 9.80
N THR A 479 -1.41 37.90 10.89
CA THR A 479 -0.27 38.59 11.52
C THR A 479 -0.22 38.32 13.02
N THR A 480 0.83 38.71 13.71
CA THR A 480 0.94 38.62 15.18
C THR A 480 -0.12 39.44 15.92
N GLU A 481 -0.62 40.50 15.28
CA GLU A 481 -1.63 41.42 15.85
C GLU A 481 -3.06 40.89 15.73
N ASN A 482 -3.38 40.13 14.66
CA ASN A 482 -4.75 39.71 14.38
C ASN A 482 -5.00 38.20 14.56
N VAL A 483 -3.98 37.38 14.80
CA VAL A 483 -4.12 35.91 14.93
C VAL A 483 -5.10 35.51 16.01
N GLN A 484 -5.13 36.22 17.14
CA GLN A 484 -6.08 35.98 18.22
C GLN A 484 -7.53 36.25 17.81
N ASP A 485 -7.78 37.23 16.93
CA ASP A 485 -9.10 37.54 16.47
C ASP A 485 -9.68 36.41 15.61
N PHE A 486 -8.85 35.78 14.77
CA PHE A 486 -9.27 34.60 14.00
C PHE A 486 -9.67 33.44 14.94
N ILE A 487 -8.88 33.15 15.97
CA ILE A 487 -9.25 32.11 16.94
C ILE A 487 -10.54 32.45 17.67
N LYS A 488 -10.76 33.72 18.10
CA LYS A 488 -12.01 34.18 18.73
C LYS A 488 -13.22 34.13 17.78
N MET A 489 -13.01 34.25 16.46
CA MET A 489 -14.05 34.08 15.45
C MET A 489 -14.51 32.62 15.29
N GLY A 490 -13.79 31.64 15.88
CA GLY A 490 -14.11 30.22 15.81
C GLY A 490 -13.26 29.41 14.84
N PHE A 491 -12.15 29.96 14.34
CA PHE A 491 -11.19 29.17 13.58
C PHE A 491 -10.41 28.22 14.50
N CYS A 492 -10.23 26.98 14.06
CA CYS A 492 -9.50 25.94 14.79
C CYS A 492 -7.98 26.15 14.76
N GLY A 493 -7.49 26.99 13.83
CA GLY A 493 -6.08 27.31 13.68
C GLY A 493 -5.83 28.23 12.49
N VAL A 494 -4.55 28.52 12.25
CA VAL A 494 -4.11 29.46 11.21
C VAL A 494 -2.96 28.89 10.39
N GLY A 495 -2.88 29.29 9.10
CA GLY A 495 -1.73 29.03 8.24
C GLY A 495 -1.00 30.33 7.91
N ILE A 496 0.31 30.41 8.15
CA ILE A 496 1.11 31.61 8.01
C ILE A 496 2.26 31.37 7.03
N GLY A 497 2.26 32.15 5.94
CA GLY A 497 3.27 32.08 4.89
C GLY A 497 4.40 33.13 5.08
N SER A 498 4.48 34.08 4.13
CA SER A 498 5.54 35.08 4.06
C SER A 498 5.71 35.96 5.31
N ASN A 499 4.69 36.06 6.13
CA ASN A 499 4.76 36.79 7.41
C ASN A 499 5.57 36.02 8.49
N LEU A 500 5.89 34.74 8.25
CA LEU A 500 6.66 33.90 9.16
C LEU A 500 7.92 33.35 8.48
N TYR A 501 7.79 32.81 7.27
CA TYR A 501 8.90 32.39 6.43
C TYR A 501 9.36 33.60 5.58
N ASP A 502 10.10 34.52 6.24
CA ASP A 502 10.52 35.80 5.63
C ASP A 502 11.75 35.62 4.74
N LYS A 503 11.55 35.84 3.44
CA LYS A 503 12.59 35.69 2.43
C LYS A 503 13.83 36.56 2.71
N LYS A 504 13.65 37.77 3.20
CA LYS A 504 14.77 38.69 3.49
C LYS A 504 15.65 38.17 4.62
N SER A 505 15.05 37.65 5.69
CA SER A 505 15.77 37.02 6.80
C SER A 505 16.52 35.76 6.35
N ILE A 506 15.94 34.99 5.42
CA ILE A 506 16.56 33.77 4.87
C ILE A 506 17.77 34.14 4.00
N GLU A 507 17.63 35.10 3.08
CA GLU A 507 18.70 35.58 2.21
C GLU A 507 19.86 36.23 3.01
N ALA A 508 19.55 36.80 4.17
CA ALA A 508 20.52 37.37 5.10
C ALA A 508 21.08 36.36 6.11
N GLU A 509 20.66 35.08 6.06
CA GLU A 509 20.98 34.02 7.02
C GLU A 509 20.63 34.39 8.47
N ASP A 510 19.68 35.33 8.69
CA ASP A 510 19.22 35.76 10.02
C ASP A 510 18.15 34.80 10.57
N TYR A 511 18.55 33.57 10.84
CA TYR A 511 17.70 32.53 11.41
C TYR A 511 17.24 32.86 12.84
N ALA A 512 18.00 33.69 13.58
CA ALA A 512 17.58 34.12 14.90
C ALA A 512 16.32 34.98 14.89
N SER A 513 16.16 35.85 13.89
CA SER A 513 14.96 36.65 13.69
C SER A 513 13.75 35.75 13.31
N ILE A 514 13.95 34.71 12.51
CA ILE A 514 12.90 33.71 12.21
C ILE A 514 12.45 33.00 13.48
N THR A 515 13.37 32.51 14.30
CA THR A 515 13.08 31.87 15.60
C THR A 515 12.30 32.80 16.54
N LYS A 516 12.71 34.04 16.63
CA LYS A 516 12.04 35.04 17.49
C LYS A 516 10.62 35.33 17.02
N LEU A 517 10.43 35.44 15.71
CA LEU A 517 9.11 35.67 15.10
C LEU A 517 8.20 34.47 15.28
N ALA A 518 8.71 33.25 15.07
CA ALA A 518 7.97 32.01 15.30
C ALA A 518 7.48 31.91 16.75
N LYS A 519 8.33 32.22 17.75
CA LYS A 519 7.94 32.25 19.17
C LYS A 519 6.77 33.19 19.41
N LYS A 520 6.78 34.40 18.83
CA LYS A 520 5.68 35.35 18.99
C LYS A 520 4.34 34.81 18.46
N TYR A 521 4.35 34.16 17.29
CA TYR A 521 3.14 33.53 16.75
C TYR A 521 2.64 32.36 17.61
N VAL A 522 3.55 31.50 18.05
CA VAL A 522 3.22 30.36 18.93
C VAL A 522 2.61 30.84 20.26
N GLU A 523 3.18 31.87 20.88
CA GLU A 523 2.67 32.48 22.11
C GLU A 523 1.27 33.11 21.84
N ALA A 524 1.13 33.88 20.77
CA ALA A 524 -0.12 34.56 20.42
C ALA A 524 -1.28 33.58 20.16
N VAL A 525 -1.00 32.38 19.63
CA VAL A 525 -2.02 31.35 19.41
C VAL A 525 -2.40 30.64 20.71
N LYS A 526 -1.44 30.43 21.65
CA LYS A 526 -1.66 29.70 22.92
C LYS A 526 -2.41 30.51 23.99
N ASP A 527 -2.28 31.83 24.00
CA ASP A 527 -2.94 32.71 24.98
C ASP A 527 -4.47 32.85 24.79
N THR A 528 -5.03 32.19 23.79
CA THR A 528 -6.47 32.21 23.52
C THR A 528 -7.18 31.10 24.29
N LYS A 529 -7.94 31.45 25.35
CA LYS A 529 -8.95 30.56 25.90
C LYS A 529 -10.10 30.44 24.88
N PRO A 530 -10.56 29.22 24.56
CA PRO A 530 -11.81 29.08 23.79
C PRO A 530 -12.96 29.72 24.57
N LEU A 531 -13.82 30.43 23.85
CA LEU A 531 -15.07 30.99 24.39
C LEU A 531 -16.05 29.88 24.80
#